data_277da47cfa3c6ddbc97331d25132b0d8
#
_entry.id   277da47cfa3c6ddbc97331d25132b0d8
#
_cell.length_a   1.000
_cell.length_b   1.000
_cell.length_c   1.000
_cell.angle_alpha   90.00
_cell.angle_beta   90.00
_cell.angle_gamma   90.00
#
_symmetry.space_group_name_H-M   'P 1'
#
loop_
_entity.id
_entity.type
_entity.pdbx_description
1 polymer ?
#
loop_
_entity_poly.entity_id
_entity_poly.type
_entity_poly.pdbx_seq_one_letter_code
_entity_poly.pdbx_strand_id
1 'polypeptide(L)'
;MTFKTLKNLMPIVLASVLFSCKNETIIEKPNIIYIMADDHTSQAIGAYGKRLASLNPTPTIDRLATEGILLENVFCTNSICTPSRASILTGQYGQVNGVVDLSGALSADKQYLPIEVKKQGYQTAMVGKWHLKHAPEAFDYYNVLPGQGDYFNPTLYSRDGGTKTKIRFEADLVREVNATKYQGHSSDVITDISLDWLKNKRDKTKPFFLMHHFKAPHDFFEYAPRYETYLKDHVIPEPSSMWYNANNGSIATRGINNSLTDTIGSSIGHRNVIRNMGMHMNIDPNIPDPKYKELAYQEYLKRYLRCVKGVDDNVKRLLDYLEEEGLLDNTIIMYTGDQGFMLGEHDYIDKRWMYEESQRMPFLVRYPKTIKAGSRSNAIINNTDFAPTIIDMAGGKTPDYMQGASFKSILETTQEPKGWKQDTYYRYWMHMAHKHNNPAHFGIRTKDYKLIFFYGRDYLVNRDSGEQKWAHNPESMSDFVTPVAWEFYDLNKDPNEMDNRYDDPQYASIITNLKSRLKKLREEVKENDAQYPQIQQVIDESWN
;
A
#
# COMPACT_ATOMS: atom_id res chain seq x y z
N MET A 1 -96.29 51.11 1.12
CA MET A 1 -95.12 51.33 0.26
C MET A 1 -93.91 50.79 1.00
N THR A 2 -93.45 49.62 0.64
CA THR A 2 -92.40 48.87 1.36
C THR A 2 -91.16 48.87 0.50
N PHE A 3 -90.08 49.43 1.03
CA PHE A 3 -88.74 49.32 0.45
C PHE A 3 -88.02 48.08 0.95
N LYS A 4 -87.63 47.18 0.01
CA LYS A 4 -86.74 46.02 0.28
C LYS A 4 -85.32 46.43 0.06
N THR A 5 -84.49 46.36 1.09
CA THR A 5 -83.04 46.51 1.02
C THR A 5 -82.39 45.15 0.65
N LEU A 6 -81.66 45.12 -0.47
CA LEU A 6 -80.82 43.98 -0.90
C LEU A 6 -79.48 44.10 -0.16
N LYS A 7 -79.10 43.07 0.61
CA LYS A 7 -77.74 42.91 1.14
C LYS A 7 -76.89 42.08 0.15
N ASN A 8 -75.87 42.70 -0.40
CA ASN A 8 -74.85 42.00 -1.17
C ASN A 8 -73.91 41.27 -0.21
N LEU A 9 -73.87 39.94 -0.27
CA LEU A 9 -72.82 39.11 0.32
C LEU A 9 -71.72 38.91 -0.71
N MET A 10 -70.53 39.37 -0.40
CA MET A 10 -69.33 39.18 -1.15
C MET A 10 -68.61 37.90 -0.57
N PRO A 11 -68.28 36.89 -1.37
CA PRO A 11 -67.58 35.71 -0.84
C PRO A 11 -66.08 36.06 -0.70
N ILE A 12 -65.56 35.89 0.51
CA ILE A 12 -64.12 35.94 0.81
C ILE A 12 -63.51 34.61 0.32
N VAL A 13 -62.73 34.69 -0.78
CA VAL A 13 -61.92 33.57 -1.25
C VAL A 13 -60.65 33.54 -0.40
N LEU A 14 -60.56 32.58 0.48
CA LEU A 14 -59.39 32.29 1.30
C LEU A 14 -58.37 31.54 0.41
N ALA A 15 -57.40 32.23 -0.15
CA ALA A 15 -56.30 31.62 -0.89
C ALA A 15 -55.33 30.96 0.09
N SER A 16 -55.44 29.65 0.27
CA SER A 16 -54.46 28.85 1.00
C SER A 16 -53.19 28.74 0.18
N VAL A 17 -52.17 29.53 0.54
CA VAL A 17 -50.80 29.40 0.02
C VAL A 17 -50.18 28.16 0.66
N LEU A 18 -50.20 27.03 -0.07
CA LEU A 18 -49.44 25.83 0.31
C LEU A 18 -47.95 26.15 0.11
N PHE A 19 -47.24 26.48 1.20
CA PHE A 19 -45.79 26.43 1.22
C PHE A 19 -45.38 24.98 1.07
N SER A 20 -45.05 24.52 -0.12
CA SER A 20 -44.31 23.28 -0.36
C SER A 20 -42.90 23.49 0.11
N CYS A 21 -42.60 23.14 1.36
CA CYS A 21 -41.22 22.89 1.76
C CYS A 21 -40.70 21.73 0.90
N LYS A 22 -39.94 22.05 -0.17
CA LYS A 22 -39.01 21.07 -0.70
C LYS A 22 -38.05 20.75 0.46
N ASN A 23 -38.23 19.61 1.09
CA ASN A 23 -37.18 18.97 1.85
C ASN A 23 -36.05 18.70 0.85
N GLU A 24 -35.10 19.60 0.73
CA GLU A 24 -33.79 19.25 0.20
C GLU A 24 -33.29 18.16 1.14
N THR A 25 -33.26 16.94 0.66
CA THR A 25 -32.59 15.84 1.33
C THR A 25 -31.13 16.28 1.42
N ILE A 26 -30.72 16.73 2.61
CA ILE A 26 -29.32 16.99 2.92
C ILE A 26 -28.66 15.62 2.74
N ILE A 27 -27.96 15.43 1.63
CA ILE A 27 -27.16 14.21 1.40
C ILE A 27 -26.06 14.27 2.45
N GLU A 28 -26.22 13.49 3.48
CA GLU A 28 -25.23 13.39 4.54
C GLU A 28 -23.92 12.87 3.93
N LYS A 29 -22.84 13.64 4.04
CA LYS A 29 -21.53 13.23 3.55
C LYS A 29 -21.11 11.91 4.20
N PRO A 30 -20.57 10.95 3.46
CA PRO A 30 -20.10 9.70 4.05
C PRO A 30 -18.92 9.94 4.99
N ASN A 31 -18.81 9.14 6.04
CA ASN A 31 -17.54 8.97 6.73
C ASN A 31 -16.59 8.15 5.87
N ILE A 32 -15.28 8.26 6.11
CA ILE A 32 -14.28 7.51 5.36
C ILE A 32 -13.30 6.88 6.35
N ILE A 33 -13.11 5.57 6.26
CA ILE A 33 -12.04 4.84 6.95
C ILE A 33 -11.14 4.20 5.90
N TYR A 34 -9.87 4.58 5.92
CA TYR A 34 -8.83 3.99 5.10
C TYR A 34 -7.96 3.11 6.00
N ILE A 35 -8.08 1.79 5.83
CA ILE A 35 -7.36 0.78 6.59
C ILE A 35 -6.19 0.30 5.75
N MET A 36 -4.97 0.35 6.29
CA MET A 36 -3.77 -0.12 5.62
C MET A 36 -2.96 -1.01 6.56
N ALA A 37 -2.60 -2.20 6.07
CA ALA A 37 -1.74 -3.13 6.78
C ALA A 37 -0.36 -3.19 6.09
N ASP A 38 0.71 -3.08 6.88
CA ASP A 38 2.08 -3.06 6.39
C ASP A 38 2.52 -4.44 5.91
N ASP A 39 2.93 -4.56 4.64
CA ASP A 39 3.32 -5.82 4.01
C ASP A 39 2.18 -6.85 3.84
N HIS A 40 0.91 -6.45 3.84
CA HIS A 40 -0.19 -7.38 3.60
C HIS A 40 -0.46 -7.52 2.10
N THR A 41 -0.12 -8.68 1.56
CA THR A 41 -0.27 -9.00 0.14
C THR A 41 -1.61 -9.65 -0.20
N SER A 42 -2.05 -9.51 -1.46
CA SER A 42 -3.26 -10.14 -1.99
C SER A 42 -3.26 -11.68 -1.90
N GLN A 43 -2.07 -12.33 -1.87
CA GLN A 43 -1.94 -13.78 -1.70
C GLN A 43 -2.56 -14.27 -0.39
N ALA A 44 -2.52 -13.45 0.66
CA ALA A 44 -2.98 -13.79 2.00
C ALA A 44 -4.36 -13.19 2.35
N ILE A 45 -5.13 -12.77 1.35
CA ILE A 45 -6.53 -12.34 1.47
C ILE A 45 -7.42 -13.34 0.73
N GLY A 46 -8.36 -13.96 1.45
CA GLY A 46 -9.20 -15.04 0.93
C GLY A 46 -10.01 -14.66 -0.30
N ALA A 47 -10.55 -13.44 -0.33
CA ALA A 47 -11.37 -12.91 -1.41
C ALA A 47 -10.68 -12.87 -2.79
N TYR A 48 -9.34 -12.83 -2.83
CA TYR A 48 -8.58 -12.89 -4.08
C TYR A 48 -8.51 -14.30 -4.67
N GLY A 49 -8.88 -15.35 -3.92
CA GLY A 49 -8.89 -16.73 -4.41
C GLY A 49 -7.51 -17.28 -4.77
N LYS A 50 -6.42 -16.71 -4.20
CA LYS A 50 -5.06 -17.13 -4.44
C LYS A 50 -4.67 -18.34 -3.58
N ARG A 51 -3.41 -18.77 -3.68
CA ARG A 51 -2.84 -19.98 -3.05
C ARG A 51 -3.25 -20.19 -1.58
N LEU A 52 -3.29 -19.13 -0.78
CA LEU A 52 -3.59 -19.21 0.66
C LEU A 52 -5.08 -19.08 1.00
N ALA A 53 -5.97 -18.87 0.02
CA ALA A 53 -7.39 -18.67 0.24
C ALA A 53 -8.08 -19.86 0.94
N SER A 54 -7.63 -21.09 0.67
CA SER A 54 -8.15 -22.31 1.31
C SER A 54 -7.96 -22.34 2.84
N LEU A 55 -7.03 -21.55 3.36
CA LEU A 55 -6.78 -21.42 4.81
C LEU A 55 -7.73 -20.41 5.49
N ASN A 56 -8.58 -19.71 4.71
CA ASN A 56 -9.50 -18.69 5.17
C ASN A 56 -8.85 -17.66 6.13
N PRO A 57 -7.78 -16.97 5.71
CA PRO A 57 -6.98 -16.13 6.61
C PRO A 57 -7.67 -14.84 7.03
N THR A 58 -8.64 -14.34 6.24
CA THR A 58 -9.18 -12.99 6.36
C THR A 58 -10.72 -12.92 6.22
N PRO A 59 -11.49 -13.69 7.00
CA PRO A 59 -12.95 -13.75 6.80
C PRO A 59 -13.65 -12.39 6.96
N THR A 60 -13.14 -11.50 7.79
CA THR A 60 -13.69 -10.15 7.96
C THR A 60 -13.35 -9.21 6.81
N ILE A 61 -12.08 -9.23 6.38
CA ILE A 61 -11.63 -8.43 5.22
C ILE A 61 -12.33 -8.91 3.95
N ASP A 62 -12.54 -10.21 3.79
CA ASP A 62 -13.27 -10.82 2.67
C ASP A 62 -14.73 -10.34 2.60
N ARG A 63 -15.34 -10.00 3.75
CA ARG A 63 -16.65 -9.40 3.83
C ARG A 63 -16.70 -8.05 3.07
N LEU A 64 -15.60 -7.26 3.07
CA LEU A 64 -15.54 -6.02 2.29
C LEU A 64 -15.65 -6.26 0.79
N ALA A 65 -15.16 -7.39 0.28
CA ALA A 65 -15.32 -7.77 -1.12
C ALA A 65 -16.75 -8.25 -1.43
N THR A 66 -17.36 -9.04 -0.54
CA THR A 66 -18.70 -9.57 -0.76
C THR A 66 -19.78 -8.52 -0.59
N GLU A 67 -19.58 -7.50 0.24
CA GLU A 67 -20.48 -6.37 0.46
C GLU A 67 -20.11 -5.12 -0.37
N GLY A 68 -19.03 -5.18 -1.15
CA GLY A 68 -18.50 -4.06 -1.92
C GLY A 68 -17.82 -4.49 -3.21
N ILE A 69 -16.66 -3.91 -3.51
CA ILE A 69 -15.87 -4.19 -4.71
C ILE A 69 -14.46 -4.64 -4.36
N LEU A 70 -13.93 -5.60 -5.14
CA LEU A 70 -12.53 -6.00 -5.15
C LEU A 70 -11.86 -5.51 -6.44
N LEU A 71 -10.73 -4.80 -6.30
CA LEU A 71 -9.91 -4.34 -7.41
C LEU A 71 -8.74 -5.31 -7.61
N GLU A 72 -8.58 -5.82 -8.83
CA GLU A 72 -7.62 -6.89 -9.13
C GLU A 72 -6.24 -6.39 -9.55
N ASN A 73 -6.17 -5.20 -10.16
CA ASN A 73 -4.96 -4.62 -10.76
C ASN A 73 -4.59 -3.28 -10.10
N VAL A 74 -4.24 -3.32 -8.81
CA VAL A 74 -3.77 -2.15 -8.07
C VAL A 74 -2.27 -2.31 -7.82
N PHE A 75 -1.49 -1.26 -8.14
CA PHE A 75 -0.03 -1.32 -8.12
C PHE A 75 0.58 -0.15 -7.36
N CYS A 76 1.68 -0.40 -6.65
CA CYS A 76 2.50 0.67 -6.09
C CYS A 76 3.52 1.17 -7.12
N THR A 77 3.94 2.44 -6.94
CA THR A 77 4.98 3.08 -7.77
C THR A 77 6.39 2.66 -7.37
N ASN A 78 6.55 2.23 -6.13
CA ASN A 78 7.80 1.76 -5.54
C ASN A 78 7.44 0.83 -4.38
N SER A 79 7.86 -0.42 -4.47
CA SER A 79 7.46 -1.47 -3.53
C SER A 79 8.27 -1.43 -2.24
N ILE A 80 8.15 -0.31 -1.50
CA ILE A 80 8.75 -0.11 -0.19
C ILE A 80 7.97 0.94 0.62
N CYS A 81 7.84 0.75 1.94
CA CYS A 81 6.89 1.45 2.81
C CYS A 81 6.91 2.98 2.66
N THR A 82 8.05 3.66 2.92
CA THR A 82 8.12 5.13 2.96
C THR A 82 7.76 5.78 1.62
N PRO A 83 8.32 5.40 0.46
CA PRO A 83 7.92 5.93 -0.83
C PRO A 83 6.46 5.65 -1.20
N SER A 84 5.97 4.42 -0.95
CA SER A 84 4.59 4.09 -1.25
C SER A 84 3.60 4.92 -0.41
N ARG A 85 3.84 5.05 0.90
CA ARG A 85 3.03 5.88 1.80
C ARG A 85 3.04 7.36 1.40
N ALA A 86 4.19 7.88 0.96
CA ALA A 86 4.29 9.23 0.42
C ALA A 86 3.46 9.39 -0.85
N SER A 87 3.52 8.42 -1.78
CA SER A 87 2.73 8.44 -3.02
C SER A 87 1.22 8.40 -2.74
N ILE A 88 0.78 7.60 -1.77
CA ILE A 88 -0.63 7.53 -1.33
C ILE A 88 -1.11 8.88 -0.79
N LEU A 89 -0.32 9.57 0.03
CA LEU A 89 -0.70 10.83 0.65
C LEU A 89 -0.65 12.04 -0.29
N THR A 90 0.27 11.99 -1.26
CA THR A 90 0.51 13.12 -2.16
C THR A 90 -0.19 13.02 -3.50
N GLY A 91 -0.60 11.82 -3.91
CA GLY A 91 -1.06 11.56 -5.27
C GLY A 91 0.05 11.75 -6.31
N GLN A 92 1.33 11.64 -5.89
CA GLN A 92 2.49 11.91 -6.74
C GLN A 92 3.49 10.75 -6.70
N TYR A 93 4.23 10.58 -7.79
CA TYR A 93 5.38 9.66 -7.84
C TYR A 93 6.54 10.16 -6.98
N GLY A 94 7.41 9.26 -6.53
CA GLY A 94 8.53 9.55 -5.63
C GLY A 94 9.47 10.64 -6.13
N GLN A 95 9.77 10.69 -7.43
CA GLN A 95 10.62 11.74 -8.04
C GLN A 95 9.97 13.14 -8.01
N VAL A 96 8.65 13.23 -7.81
CA VAL A 96 7.93 14.52 -7.71
C VAL A 96 7.70 14.91 -6.26
N ASN A 97 7.27 13.97 -5.40
CA ASN A 97 7.07 14.27 -3.98
C ASN A 97 8.37 14.38 -3.19
N GLY A 98 9.50 13.86 -3.73
CA GLY A 98 10.83 13.89 -3.13
C GLY A 98 11.14 12.71 -2.21
N VAL A 99 10.28 11.69 -2.16
CA VAL A 99 10.44 10.50 -1.30
C VAL A 99 10.66 9.27 -2.18
N VAL A 100 11.91 8.99 -2.51
CA VAL A 100 12.29 7.88 -3.41
C VAL A 100 12.77 6.64 -2.66
N ASP A 101 13.15 6.78 -1.39
CA ASP A 101 13.70 5.71 -0.57
C ASP A 101 13.27 5.81 0.91
N LEU A 102 13.79 4.93 1.77
CA LEU A 102 13.49 4.93 3.21
C LEU A 102 14.09 6.15 3.95
N SER A 103 15.06 6.86 3.37
CA SER A 103 15.62 8.08 3.96
C SER A 103 14.71 9.28 3.78
N GLY A 104 13.76 9.21 2.86
CA GLY A 104 12.84 10.29 2.52
C GLY A 104 11.95 10.71 3.68
N ALA A 105 11.57 11.99 3.70
CA ALA A 105 10.72 12.59 4.71
C ALA A 105 9.62 13.43 4.03
N LEU A 106 8.38 13.30 4.50
CA LEU A 106 7.26 14.06 3.95
C LEU A 106 6.85 15.18 4.90
N SER A 107 7.15 16.43 4.54
CA SER A 107 6.80 17.61 5.32
C SER A 107 5.28 17.82 5.40
N ALA A 108 4.83 18.54 6.42
CA ALA A 108 3.41 18.73 6.70
C ALA A 108 2.65 19.43 5.56
N ASP A 109 3.28 20.36 4.87
CA ASP A 109 2.73 21.09 3.73
C ASP A 109 2.54 20.22 2.48
N LYS A 110 3.23 19.07 2.40
CA LYS A 110 3.09 18.07 1.34
C LYS A 110 2.14 16.90 1.71
N GLN A 111 1.60 16.86 2.91
CA GLN A 111 0.60 15.87 3.31
C GLN A 111 -0.78 16.21 2.71
N TYR A 112 -0.86 16.19 1.38
CA TYR A 112 -1.98 16.78 0.63
C TYR A 112 -3.33 16.14 0.91
N LEU A 113 -3.40 14.81 1.05
CA LEU A 113 -4.68 14.12 1.24
C LEU A 113 -5.47 14.65 2.44
N PRO A 114 -4.96 14.69 3.69
CA PRO A 114 -5.72 15.27 4.80
C PRO A 114 -6.01 16.77 4.62
N ILE A 115 -5.10 17.54 3.98
CA ILE A 115 -5.32 18.96 3.70
C ILE A 115 -6.56 19.15 2.81
N GLU A 116 -6.65 18.38 1.72
CA GLU A 116 -7.74 18.50 0.76
C GLU A 116 -9.07 17.97 1.31
N VAL A 117 -9.03 16.88 2.08
CA VAL A 117 -10.22 16.32 2.73
C VAL A 117 -10.78 17.27 3.79
N LYS A 118 -9.93 17.98 4.55
CA LYS A 118 -10.36 19.02 5.49
C LYS A 118 -11.10 20.17 4.82
N LYS A 119 -10.68 20.57 3.62
CA LYS A 119 -11.42 21.60 2.84
C LYS A 119 -12.86 21.19 2.53
N GLN A 120 -13.15 19.88 2.55
CA GLN A 120 -14.50 19.35 2.37
C GLN A 120 -15.31 19.29 3.69
N GLY A 121 -14.78 19.81 4.81
CA GLY A 121 -15.45 19.85 6.11
C GLY A 121 -15.27 18.60 6.96
N TYR A 122 -14.37 17.69 6.59
CA TYR A 122 -14.07 16.51 7.39
C TYR A 122 -13.15 16.81 8.56
N GLN A 123 -13.36 16.12 9.65
CA GLN A 123 -12.37 15.96 10.71
C GLN A 123 -11.45 14.79 10.37
N THR A 124 -10.14 14.98 10.50
CA THR A 124 -9.14 14.01 10.02
C THR A 124 -8.34 13.41 11.17
N ALA A 125 -8.09 12.10 11.11
CA ALA A 125 -7.28 11.38 12.08
C ALA A 125 -6.31 10.40 11.42
N MET A 126 -5.10 10.27 12.01
CA MET A 126 -4.09 9.30 11.63
C MET A 126 -3.68 8.48 12.86
N VAL A 127 -3.88 7.15 12.82
CA VAL A 127 -3.55 6.25 13.92
C VAL A 127 -2.71 5.08 13.42
N GLY A 128 -1.61 4.77 14.11
CA GLY A 128 -0.77 3.61 13.86
C GLY A 128 0.51 3.89 13.08
N LYS A 129 0.91 3.02 12.16
CA LYS A 129 2.19 3.16 11.44
C LYS A 129 2.18 4.32 10.46
N TRP A 130 3.07 5.30 10.69
CA TRP A 130 3.23 6.48 9.85
C TRP A 130 4.42 6.38 8.89
N HIS A 131 5.61 6.22 9.40
CA HIS A 131 6.88 5.95 8.71
C HIS A 131 7.28 6.99 7.64
N LEU A 132 6.97 8.28 7.86
CA LEU A 132 7.33 9.40 6.96
C LEU A 132 8.18 10.48 7.62
N LYS A 133 8.85 10.16 8.73
CA LYS A 133 9.81 10.96 9.50
C LYS A 133 9.25 12.26 10.10
N HIS A 134 8.65 13.15 9.32
CA HIS A 134 7.93 14.30 9.87
C HIS A 134 6.60 13.87 10.47
N ALA A 135 6.17 14.54 11.54
CA ALA A 135 4.90 14.25 12.18
C ALA A 135 3.71 14.49 11.21
N PRO A 136 2.59 13.78 11.38
CA PRO A 136 1.39 13.98 10.55
C PRO A 136 0.61 15.25 10.93
N GLU A 137 1.29 16.39 10.90
CA GLU A 137 0.78 17.69 11.35
C GLU A 137 -0.41 18.22 10.52
N ALA A 138 -0.60 17.71 9.31
CA ALA A 138 -1.75 18.05 8.48
C ALA A 138 -3.07 17.45 8.98
N PHE A 139 -3.03 16.41 9.82
CA PHE A 139 -4.22 15.83 10.44
C PHE A 139 -4.67 16.62 11.67
N ASP A 140 -5.97 16.60 11.99
CA ASP A 140 -6.49 17.23 13.21
C ASP A 140 -6.11 16.43 14.46
N TYR A 141 -6.08 15.10 14.34
CA TYR A 141 -5.65 14.18 15.38
C TYR A 141 -4.63 13.18 14.82
N TYR A 142 -3.60 12.88 15.60
CA TYR A 142 -2.74 11.73 15.31
C TYR A 142 -2.21 11.07 16.58
N ASN A 143 -2.01 9.75 16.49
CA ASN A 143 -1.31 8.96 17.49
C ASN A 143 -0.60 7.81 16.76
N VAL A 144 0.73 7.93 16.57
CA VAL A 144 1.44 7.14 15.57
C VAL A 144 2.73 6.53 16.10
N LEU A 145 3.12 5.40 15.51
CA LEU A 145 4.37 4.71 15.81
C LEU A 145 5.58 5.49 15.28
N PRO A 146 6.68 5.61 16.03
CA PRO A 146 7.95 6.12 15.54
C PRO A 146 8.63 5.07 14.66
N GLY A 147 9.13 5.48 13.47
CA GLY A 147 9.81 4.60 12.53
C GLY A 147 9.01 3.33 12.22
N GLN A 148 9.61 2.17 12.42
CA GLN A 148 8.95 0.87 12.24
C GLN A 148 8.00 0.49 13.40
N GLY A 149 8.19 1.08 14.59
CA GLY A 149 7.44 0.75 15.80
C GLY A 149 7.71 -0.67 16.35
N ASP A 150 7.23 -0.91 17.56
CA ASP A 150 7.32 -2.20 18.24
C ASP A 150 6.01 -2.98 18.13
N TYR A 151 6.10 -4.32 18.10
CA TYR A 151 4.92 -5.19 18.12
C TYR A 151 4.29 -5.27 19.51
N PHE A 152 5.12 -5.32 20.56
CA PHE A 152 4.66 -5.43 21.94
C PHE A 152 4.94 -4.16 22.73
N ASN A 153 3.97 -3.76 23.52
CA ASN A 153 4.05 -2.58 24.39
C ASN A 153 4.56 -1.34 23.66
N PRO A 154 3.95 -1.00 22.50
CA PRO A 154 4.47 0.04 21.62
C PRO A 154 4.41 1.40 22.29
N THR A 155 5.40 2.24 21.97
CA THR A 155 5.35 3.67 22.27
C THR A 155 4.81 4.39 21.03
N LEU A 156 3.75 5.18 21.20
CA LEU A 156 3.21 6.04 20.14
C LEU A 156 3.37 7.50 20.52
N TYR A 157 3.60 8.35 19.52
CA TYR A 157 3.65 9.80 19.72
C TYR A 157 2.45 10.49 19.09
N SER A 158 2.05 11.60 19.71
CA SER A 158 0.82 12.33 19.35
C SER A 158 1.04 13.83 19.40
N ARG A 159 0.11 14.60 18.82
CA ARG A 159 0.10 16.04 18.95
C ARG A 159 -0.14 16.46 20.40
N ASP A 160 -1.17 15.88 20.99
CA ASP A 160 -1.66 16.21 22.32
C ASP A 160 -1.68 14.95 23.20
N GLY A 161 -1.33 15.10 24.46
CA GLY A 161 -1.31 13.99 25.42
C GLY A 161 0.04 13.28 25.51
N GLY A 162 0.16 12.40 26.50
CA GLY A 162 1.42 11.73 26.83
C GLY A 162 2.43 12.62 27.58
N THR A 163 3.67 12.16 27.67
CA THR A 163 4.79 12.86 28.30
C THR A 163 5.85 13.23 27.26
N LYS A 164 6.50 14.39 27.43
CA LYS A 164 7.65 14.74 26.59
C LYS A 164 8.76 13.71 26.80
N THR A 165 9.11 13.02 25.74
CA THR A 165 10.02 11.89 25.74
C THR A 165 10.92 11.94 24.52
N LYS A 166 12.20 11.65 24.70
CA LYS A 166 13.12 11.46 23.56
C LYS A 166 12.90 10.08 22.98
N ILE A 167 12.43 10.04 21.74
CA ILE A 167 12.16 8.80 21.01
C ILE A 167 13.09 8.70 19.82
N ARG A 168 13.61 7.48 19.63
CA ARG A 168 14.36 7.11 18.42
C ARG A 168 13.39 6.77 17.30
N PHE A 169 13.42 7.51 16.21
CA PHE A 169 12.63 7.26 15.01
C PHE A 169 13.36 6.33 14.05
N GLU A 170 14.68 6.48 13.96
CA GLU A 170 15.61 5.65 13.19
C GLU A 170 17.00 5.69 13.83
N ALA A 171 17.97 4.97 13.24
CA ALA A 171 19.30 4.82 13.82
C ALA A 171 19.91 6.13 14.32
N ASP A 172 19.78 7.21 13.55
CA ASP A 172 20.40 8.50 13.82
C ASP A 172 19.39 9.64 14.06
N LEU A 173 18.10 9.32 14.14
CA LEU A 173 17.04 10.32 14.31
C LEU A 173 16.35 10.16 15.66
N VAL A 174 16.73 11.01 16.63
CA VAL A 174 16.08 11.14 17.95
C VAL A 174 15.35 12.47 18.04
N ARG A 175 14.10 12.46 18.44
CA ARG A 175 13.30 13.68 18.65
C ARG A 175 12.63 13.64 20.01
N GLU A 176 12.41 14.84 20.59
CA GLU A 176 11.57 15.01 21.76
C GLU A 176 10.13 15.27 21.31
N VAL A 177 9.23 14.37 21.66
CA VAL A 177 7.81 14.39 21.27
C VAL A 177 6.93 14.03 22.47
N ASN A 178 5.66 14.39 22.39
CA ASN A 178 4.68 13.89 23.35
C ASN A 178 4.38 12.42 23.02
N ALA A 179 4.63 11.52 23.97
CA ALA A 179 4.49 10.09 23.73
C ALA A 179 3.84 9.36 24.89
N THR A 180 3.20 8.25 24.57
CA THR A 180 2.59 7.32 25.53
C THR A 180 3.06 5.91 25.22
N LYS A 181 3.52 5.19 26.25
CA LYS A 181 3.80 3.77 26.16
C LYS A 181 2.54 2.99 26.53
N TYR A 182 2.10 2.17 25.60
CA TYR A 182 0.91 1.33 25.75
C TYR A 182 1.30 -0.08 26.18
N GLN A 183 0.35 -0.85 26.72
CA GLN A 183 0.51 -2.26 27.04
C GLN A 183 -0.26 -3.10 26.01
N GLY A 184 0.30 -4.23 25.60
CA GLY A 184 -0.33 -5.17 24.69
C GLY A 184 0.30 -5.20 23.29
N HIS A 185 -0.37 -5.87 22.38
CA HIS A 185 0.08 -6.03 20.99
C HIS A 185 -0.32 -4.81 20.14
N SER A 186 0.56 -4.37 19.25
CA SER A 186 0.39 -3.13 18.46
C SER A 186 -0.91 -3.12 17.65
N SER A 187 -1.36 -4.24 17.08
CA SER A 187 -2.62 -4.30 16.33
C SER A 187 -3.82 -3.97 17.22
N ASP A 188 -3.83 -4.47 18.46
CA ASP A 188 -4.89 -4.19 19.42
C ASP A 188 -4.83 -2.74 19.90
N VAL A 189 -3.64 -2.27 20.28
CA VAL A 189 -3.40 -0.90 20.74
C VAL A 189 -3.81 0.14 19.70
N ILE A 190 -3.44 -0.06 18.44
CA ILE A 190 -3.80 0.83 17.34
C ILE A 190 -5.34 0.88 17.17
N THR A 191 -5.99 -0.27 17.29
CA THR A 191 -7.45 -0.36 17.19
C THR A 191 -8.13 0.29 18.39
N ASP A 192 -7.63 0.09 19.61
CA ASP A 192 -8.14 0.72 20.82
C ASP A 192 -8.08 2.25 20.73
N ILE A 193 -6.96 2.79 20.23
CA ILE A 193 -6.80 4.24 20.02
C ILE A 193 -7.79 4.77 18.97
N SER A 194 -7.98 4.04 17.87
CA SER A 194 -8.94 4.44 16.84
C SER A 194 -10.37 4.41 17.36
N LEU A 195 -10.75 3.38 18.11
CA LEU A 195 -12.06 3.28 18.73
C LEU A 195 -12.28 4.37 19.79
N ASP A 196 -11.25 4.68 20.60
CA ASP A 196 -11.34 5.79 21.56
C ASP A 196 -11.53 7.14 20.87
N TRP A 197 -10.82 7.37 19.76
CA TRP A 197 -11.02 8.59 18.97
C TRP A 197 -12.44 8.66 18.39
N LEU A 198 -12.93 7.57 17.79
CA LEU A 198 -14.28 7.49 17.23
C LEU A 198 -15.38 7.71 18.28
N LYS A 199 -15.21 7.15 19.48
CA LYS A 199 -16.19 7.23 20.58
C LYS A 199 -16.18 8.57 21.30
N ASN A 200 -14.98 9.05 21.66
CA ASN A 200 -14.79 10.04 22.73
C ASN A 200 -14.16 11.35 22.26
N LYS A 201 -13.47 11.39 21.11
CA LYS A 201 -12.63 12.56 20.75
C LYS A 201 -13.09 13.30 19.51
N ARG A 202 -13.69 12.61 18.55
CA ARG A 202 -14.15 13.26 17.32
C ARG A 202 -15.36 14.17 17.57
N ASP A 203 -15.50 15.20 16.77
CA ASP A 203 -16.72 16.01 16.68
C ASP A 203 -17.79 15.20 15.93
N LYS A 204 -18.81 14.72 16.65
CA LYS A 204 -19.88 13.89 16.08
C LYS A 204 -20.82 14.64 15.12
N THR A 205 -20.69 15.96 15.02
CA THR A 205 -21.47 16.80 14.07
C THR A 205 -20.82 16.89 12.69
N LYS A 206 -19.59 16.38 12.53
CA LYS A 206 -18.84 16.41 11.28
C LYS A 206 -18.61 15.01 10.72
N PRO A 207 -18.56 14.86 9.39
CA PRO A 207 -18.04 13.65 8.79
C PRO A 207 -16.55 13.49 9.16
N PHE A 208 -16.09 12.24 9.23
CA PHE A 208 -14.70 11.97 9.58
C PHE A 208 -13.95 11.22 8.47
N PHE A 209 -12.65 11.47 8.41
CA PHE A 209 -11.67 10.70 7.65
C PHE A 209 -10.63 10.13 8.61
N LEU A 210 -10.62 8.81 8.77
CA LEU A 210 -9.67 8.08 9.61
C LEU A 210 -8.73 7.24 8.74
N MET A 211 -7.42 7.49 8.84
CA MET A 211 -6.38 6.58 8.37
C MET A 211 -5.95 5.67 9.53
N HIS A 212 -6.30 4.39 9.43
CA HIS A 212 -6.02 3.36 10.41
C HIS A 212 -4.95 2.41 9.85
N HIS A 213 -3.71 2.53 10.35
CA HIS A 213 -2.56 1.84 9.78
C HIS A 213 -1.94 0.84 10.75
N PHE A 214 -2.06 -0.44 10.44
CA PHE A 214 -1.40 -1.50 11.19
C PHE A 214 0.11 -1.54 10.92
N LYS A 215 0.89 -1.98 11.92
CA LYS A 215 2.27 -2.43 11.74
C LYS A 215 2.31 -3.86 11.16
N ALA A 216 1.42 -4.71 11.60
CA ALA A 216 1.30 -6.09 11.12
C ALA A 216 0.78 -6.13 9.66
N PRO A 217 1.21 -7.13 8.87
CA PRO A 217 2.07 -8.25 9.21
C PRO A 217 3.59 -8.06 8.92
N HIS A 218 4.15 -6.85 8.94
CA HIS A 218 5.58 -6.58 8.67
C HIS A 218 6.52 -7.51 9.47
N ASP A 219 7.71 -7.80 8.93
CA ASP A 219 8.71 -8.61 9.62
C ASP A 219 9.13 -7.99 11.00
N PHE A 220 9.50 -8.79 12.05
CA PHE A 220 9.67 -10.27 11.97
C PHE A 220 8.44 -11.07 12.45
N PHE A 221 7.21 -10.62 12.10
CA PHE A 221 5.98 -11.39 12.27
C PHE A 221 5.72 -11.81 13.72
N GLU A 222 5.87 -10.88 14.65
CA GLU A 222 5.61 -11.10 16.07
C GLU A 222 4.11 -10.99 16.35
N TYR A 223 3.42 -12.10 16.29
CA TYR A 223 1.98 -12.20 16.48
C TYR A 223 1.57 -12.18 17.97
N ALA A 224 0.34 -11.77 18.25
CA ALA A 224 -0.19 -11.81 19.61
C ALA A 224 -0.30 -13.29 20.13
N PRO A 225 0.07 -13.59 21.39
CA PRO A 225 0.16 -14.97 21.90
C PRO A 225 -1.11 -15.80 21.73
N ARG A 226 -2.30 -15.17 21.71
CA ARG A 226 -3.57 -15.86 21.47
C ARG A 226 -3.67 -16.57 20.11
N TYR A 227 -2.79 -16.24 19.15
CA TYR A 227 -2.74 -16.88 17.83
C TYR A 227 -1.68 -17.97 17.69
N GLU A 228 -0.98 -18.34 18.75
CA GLU A 228 0.12 -19.32 18.71
C GLU A 228 -0.32 -20.67 18.12
N THR A 229 -1.55 -21.09 18.42
CA THR A 229 -2.09 -22.37 17.93
C THR A 229 -2.75 -22.26 16.55
N TYR A 230 -2.96 -21.04 16.03
CA TYR A 230 -3.57 -20.85 14.72
C TYR A 230 -2.67 -21.43 13.64
N LEU A 231 -3.23 -22.29 12.79
CA LEU A 231 -2.55 -23.04 11.71
C LEU A 231 -1.40 -23.95 12.19
N LYS A 232 -1.31 -24.30 13.50
CA LYS A 232 -0.22 -25.12 14.05
C LYS A 232 -0.06 -26.44 13.27
N ASP A 233 -1.17 -27.14 13.06
CA ASP A 233 -1.20 -28.48 12.45
C ASP A 233 -1.50 -28.47 10.94
N HIS A 234 -1.54 -27.27 10.33
CA HIS A 234 -1.77 -27.12 8.90
C HIS A 234 -0.43 -27.10 8.13
N VAL A 235 -0.44 -27.71 6.96
CA VAL A 235 0.62 -27.53 5.97
C VAL A 235 0.24 -26.34 5.11
N ILE A 236 1.10 -25.32 5.07
CA ILE A 236 0.89 -24.13 4.25
C ILE A 236 1.27 -24.46 2.81
N PRO A 237 0.39 -24.22 1.82
CA PRO A 237 0.71 -24.46 0.42
C PRO A 237 1.93 -23.66 -0.04
N GLU A 238 2.88 -24.31 -0.70
CA GLU A 238 4.08 -23.67 -1.25
C GLU A 238 3.81 -23.09 -2.64
N PRO A 239 4.42 -21.95 -3.01
CA PRO A 239 4.37 -21.48 -4.39
C PRO A 239 5.23 -22.38 -5.29
N SER A 240 4.75 -22.71 -6.47
CA SER A 240 5.52 -23.52 -7.44
C SER A 240 6.85 -22.85 -7.81
N SER A 241 6.87 -21.52 -7.84
CA SER A 241 8.05 -20.72 -8.16
C SER A 241 9.16 -20.75 -7.09
N MET A 242 8.90 -21.26 -5.89
CA MET A 242 9.90 -21.36 -4.82
C MET A 242 11.03 -22.34 -5.15
N TRP A 243 10.74 -23.39 -5.93
CA TRP A 243 11.68 -24.46 -6.21
C TRP A 243 12.27 -24.43 -7.62
N TYR A 244 11.65 -23.72 -8.53
CA TYR A 244 12.02 -23.73 -9.94
C TYR A 244 12.81 -22.47 -10.31
N ASN A 245 14.04 -22.67 -10.80
CA ASN A 245 14.98 -21.58 -11.07
C ASN A 245 15.41 -21.47 -12.56
N ALA A 246 15.04 -22.39 -13.45
CA ALA A 246 15.43 -22.29 -14.85
C ALA A 246 14.66 -21.16 -15.56
N ASN A 247 15.38 -20.31 -16.29
CA ASN A 247 14.87 -19.17 -17.06
C ASN A 247 14.14 -18.08 -16.26
N ASN A 248 14.11 -18.20 -14.94
CA ASN A 248 13.49 -17.19 -14.09
C ASN A 248 14.42 -16.00 -13.91
N GLY A 249 13.99 -14.81 -14.36
CA GLY A 249 14.77 -13.59 -14.25
C GLY A 249 15.86 -13.45 -15.34
N SER A 250 16.93 -12.73 -14.99
CA SER A 250 18.03 -12.39 -15.89
C SER A 250 19.39 -12.48 -15.18
N ILE A 251 20.46 -12.13 -15.87
CA ILE A 251 21.79 -12.01 -15.25
C ILE A 251 21.82 -10.93 -14.16
N ALA A 252 20.91 -9.94 -14.19
CA ALA A 252 20.80 -8.90 -13.18
C ALA A 252 20.16 -9.41 -11.88
N THR A 253 19.31 -10.43 -11.95
CA THR A 253 18.57 -10.96 -10.80
C THR A 253 19.08 -12.32 -10.35
N ARG A 254 19.62 -13.12 -11.25
CA ARG A 254 20.12 -14.48 -10.99
C ARG A 254 21.63 -14.63 -11.13
N GLY A 255 22.27 -13.74 -11.89
CA GLY A 255 23.67 -13.90 -12.26
C GLY A 255 23.88 -15.02 -13.30
N ILE A 256 25.14 -15.39 -13.50
CA ILE A 256 25.51 -16.53 -14.35
C ILE A 256 25.36 -17.80 -13.51
N ASN A 257 24.57 -18.77 -13.99
CA ASN A 257 24.28 -20.02 -13.28
C ASN A 257 23.76 -19.81 -11.84
N ASN A 258 22.87 -18.84 -11.64
CA ASN A 258 22.31 -18.47 -10.33
C ASN A 258 23.34 -17.96 -9.31
N SER A 259 24.50 -17.49 -9.73
CA SER A 259 25.57 -17.05 -8.82
C SER A 259 25.22 -15.85 -7.94
N LEU A 260 24.17 -15.11 -8.28
CA LEU A 260 23.69 -13.97 -7.49
C LEU A 260 22.51 -14.33 -6.57
N THR A 261 21.90 -15.48 -6.69
CA THR A 261 20.70 -15.84 -5.91
C THR A 261 20.94 -15.80 -4.40
N ASP A 262 22.12 -16.23 -3.95
CA ASP A 262 22.51 -16.19 -2.54
C ASP A 262 22.88 -14.76 -2.06
N THR A 263 23.10 -13.83 -2.97
CA THR A 263 23.53 -12.45 -2.66
C THR A 263 22.40 -11.46 -2.88
N ILE A 264 21.62 -11.63 -3.97
CA ILE A 264 20.52 -10.74 -4.37
C ILE A 264 19.20 -11.30 -3.87
N GLY A 265 18.48 -10.48 -3.13
CA GLY A 265 17.25 -10.87 -2.50
C GLY A 265 17.45 -11.71 -1.25
N SER A 266 16.39 -11.94 -0.54
CA SER A 266 16.39 -12.76 0.68
C SER A 266 15.66 -14.07 0.37
N SER A 267 16.41 -15.11 0.02
CA SER A 267 15.87 -16.45 -0.12
C SER A 267 15.45 -17.01 1.23
N ILE A 268 14.37 -17.78 1.25
CA ILE A 268 13.93 -18.50 2.46
C ILE A 268 14.98 -19.52 2.90
N GLY A 269 15.63 -20.20 1.96
CA GLY A 269 16.68 -21.17 2.21
C GLY A 269 18.05 -20.56 2.44
N HIS A 270 18.26 -19.30 2.13
CA HIS A 270 19.56 -18.64 2.29
C HIS A 270 19.96 -18.47 3.75
N ARG A 271 21.19 -18.87 4.10
CA ARG A 271 21.69 -18.86 5.49
C ARG A 271 22.47 -17.59 5.84
N ASN A 272 22.08 -16.47 5.30
CA ASN A 272 22.55 -15.16 5.72
C ASN A 272 21.91 -14.80 7.06
N VAL A 273 22.70 -14.71 8.12
CA VAL A 273 22.25 -14.51 9.51
C VAL A 273 21.32 -13.31 9.69
N ILE A 274 21.47 -12.27 8.88
CA ILE A 274 20.71 -11.03 9.06
C ILE A 274 19.31 -11.09 8.44
N ARG A 275 19.16 -11.84 7.36
CA ARG A 275 17.89 -11.91 6.61
C ARG A 275 17.34 -13.33 6.49
N ASN A 276 18.05 -14.30 7.00
CA ASN A 276 17.58 -15.69 6.97
C ASN A 276 16.39 -15.89 7.90
N MET A 277 15.21 -16.08 7.31
CA MET A 277 13.98 -16.28 8.08
C MET A 277 14.01 -17.59 8.87
N GLY A 278 14.58 -18.64 8.34
CA GLY A 278 14.71 -19.91 9.05
C GLY A 278 15.50 -19.75 10.34
N MET A 279 16.64 -19.04 10.33
CA MET A 279 17.43 -18.77 11.54
C MET A 279 16.69 -17.87 12.52
N HIS A 280 16.04 -16.81 12.06
CA HIS A 280 15.18 -15.98 12.91
C HIS A 280 14.04 -16.76 13.57
N MET A 281 13.62 -17.84 12.94
CA MET A 281 12.54 -18.71 13.43
C MET A 281 13.05 -19.94 14.16
N ASN A 282 14.35 -19.95 14.50
CA ASN A 282 15.03 -21.03 15.24
C ASN A 282 15.03 -22.39 14.51
N ILE A 283 15.05 -22.40 13.19
CA ILE A 283 15.29 -23.62 12.41
C ILE A 283 16.80 -23.93 12.44
N ASP A 284 17.16 -25.18 12.76
CA ASP A 284 18.55 -25.58 12.82
C ASP A 284 19.25 -25.40 11.44
N PRO A 285 20.26 -24.52 11.34
CA PRO A 285 20.94 -24.26 10.09
C PRO A 285 21.76 -25.43 9.54
N ASN A 286 21.97 -26.48 10.34
CA ASN A 286 22.67 -27.68 9.92
C ASN A 286 21.77 -28.67 9.16
N ILE A 287 20.47 -28.45 9.13
CA ILE A 287 19.55 -29.26 8.33
C ILE A 287 19.88 -29.04 6.85
N PRO A 288 20.11 -30.07 6.05
CA PRO A 288 20.42 -29.90 4.64
C PRO A 288 19.17 -29.50 3.83
N ASP A 289 19.40 -28.82 2.69
CA ASP A 289 18.35 -28.58 1.71
C ASP A 289 17.94 -29.88 1.01
N PRO A 290 16.67 -30.02 0.57
CA PRO A 290 15.61 -28.99 0.61
C PRO A 290 14.91 -28.85 1.96
N LYS A 291 15.19 -29.74 2.93
CA LYS A 291 14.43 -29.83 4.19
C LYS A 291 14.48 -28.57 5.03
N TYR A 292 15.63 -27.91 5.08
CA TYR A 292 15.76 -26.62 5.79
C TYR A 292 14.79 -25.57 5.23
N LYS A 293 14.77 -25.43 3.89
CA LYS A 293 13.92 -24.45 3.19
C LYS A 293 12.43 -24.75 3.40
N GLU A 294 12.00 -26.01 3.34
CA GLU A 294 10.63 -26.41 3.65
C GLU A 294 10.22 -25.98 5.07
N LEU A 295 11.04 -26.30 6.07
CA LEU A 295 10.76 -25.96 7.47
C LEU A 295 10.75 -24.45 7.69
N ALA A 296 11.71 -23.74 7.12
CA ALA A 296 11.80 -22.29 7.19
C ALA A 296 10.55 -21.63 6.58
N TYR A 297 10.10 -22.09 5.41
CA TYR A 297 8.89 -21.62 4.75
C TYR A 297 7.65 -21.84 5.61
N GLN A 298 7.46 -23.05 6.14
CA GLN A 298 6.28 -23.38 6.97
C GLN A 298 6.19 -22.48 8.20
N GLU A 299 7.29 -22.30 8.93
CA GLU A 299 7.29 -21.47 10.12
C GLU A 299 7.10 -19.98 9.79
N TYR A 300 7.80 -19.50 8.77
CA TYR A 300 7.66 -18.13 8.26
C TYR A 300 6.20 -17.78 7.93
N LEU A 301 5.56 -18.63 7.11
CA LEU A 301 4.18 -18.39 6.67
C LEU A 301 3.17 -18.50 7.82
N LYS A 302 3.36 -19.43 8.75
CA LYS A 302 2.50 -19.54 9.94
C LYS A 302 2.55 -18.27 10.78
N ARG A 303 3.74 -17.71 11.03
CA ARG A 303 3.88 -16.45 11.77
C ARG A 303 3.26 -15.28 11.03
N TYR A 304 3.52 -15.17 9.73
CA TYR A 304 2.90 -14.15 8.88
C TYR A 304 1.37 -14.22 8.94
N LEU A 305 0.78 -15.39 8.74
CA LEU A 305 -0.67 -15.60 8.77
C LEU A 305 -1.29 -15.40 10.17
N ARG A 306 -0.55 -15.63 11.25
CA ARG A 306 -0.96 -15.29 12.62
C ARG A 306 -1.03 -13.78 12.82
N CYS A 307 -0.11 -13.02 12.24
CA CYS A 307 -0.18 -11.57 12.21
C CYS A 307 -1.39 -11.09 11.37
N VAL A 308 -1.62 -11.69 10.21
CA VAL A 308 -2.80 -11.41 9.35
C VAL A 308 -4.10 -11.68 10.10
N LYS A 309 -4.18 -12.80 10.84
CA LYS A 309 -5.35 -13.10 11.68
C LYS A 309 -5.60 -12.01 12.72
N GLY A 310 -4.51 -11.49 13.32
CA GLY A 310 -4.60 -10.37 14.27
C GLY A 310 -5.11 -9.08 13.62
N VAL A 311 -4.74 -8.81 12.37
CA VAL A 311 -5.26 -7.68 11.58
C VAL A 311 -6.75 -7.88 11.31
N ASP A 312 -7.16 -9.07 10.81
CA ASP A 312 -8.55 -9.36 10.46
C ASP A 312 -9.50 -9.22 11.67
N ASP A 313 -9.08 -9.75 12.85
CA ASP A 313 -9.88 -9.62 14.07
C ASP A 313 -10.00 -8.16 14.55
N ASN A 314 -8.99 -7.34 14.32
CA ASN A 314 -9.03 -5.93 14.66
C ASN A 314 -9.84 -5.10 13.66
N VAL A 315 -9.83 -5.46 12.37
CA VAL A 315 -10.77 -4.91 11.38
C VAL A 315 -12.21 -5.24 11.80
N LYS A 316 -12.47 -6.48 12.27
CA LYS A 316 -13.78 -6.85 12.79
C LYS A 316 -14.25 -5.91 13.91
N ARG A 317 -13.38 -5.61 14.88
CA ARG A 317 -13.70 -4.69 16.00
C ARG A 317 -14.10 -3.29 15.52
N LEU A 318 -13.46 -2.77 14.46
CA LEU A 318 -13.85 -1.49 13.85
C LEU A 318 -15.21 -1.58 13.17
N LEU A 319 -15.46 -2.66 12.41
CA LEU A 319 -16.75 -2.84 11.73
C LEU A 319 -17.90 -3.05 12.73
N ASP A 320 -17.69 -3.87 13.75
CA ASP A 320 -18.68 -4.09 14.82
C ASP A 320 -19.09 -2.75 15.49
N TYR A 321 -18.10 -1.91 15.83
CA TYR A 321 -18.38 -0.59 16.39
C TYR A 321 -19.21 0.30 15.44
N LEU A 322 -18.86 0.32 14.16
CA LEU A 322 -19.62 1.13 13.18
C LEU A 322 -21.06 0.61 13.00
N GLU A 323 -21.26 -0.70 13.09
CA GLU A 323 -22.57 -1.34 13.02
C GLU A 323 -23.41 -1.02 14.27
N GLU A 324 -22.83 -1.15 15.47
CA GLU A 324 -23.47 -0.81 16.75
C GLU A 324 -23.90 0.66 16.85
N GLU A 325 -23.10 1.58 16.29
CA GLU A 325 -23.39 3.02 16.27
C GLU A 325 -24.27 3.45 15.07
N GLY A 326 -24.67 2.53 14.21
CA GLY A 326 -25.46 2.82 13.00
C GLY A 326 -24.70 3.63 11.94
N LEU A 327 -23.37 3.62 11.97
CA LEU A 327 -22.52 4.39 11.07
C LEU A 327 -22.07 3.60 9.84
N LEU A 328 -22.13 2.25 9.87
CA LEU A 328 -21.50 1.38 8.90
C LEU A 328 -21.94 1.65 7.45
N ASP A 329 -23.25 1.86 7.23
CA ASP A 329 -23.79 2.07 5.87
C ASP A 329 -23.58 3.49 5.33
N ASN A 330 -23.25 4.45 6.21
CA ASN A 330 -22.79 5.79 5.80
C ASN A 330 -21.28 5.96 5.92
N THR A 331 -20.52 4.88 5.96
CA THR A 331 -19.06 4.90 6.01
C THR A 331 -18.47 4.17 4.81
N ILE A 332 -17.64 4.87 4.05
CA ILE A 332 -16.79 4.26 3.02
C ILE A 332 -15.63 3.57 3.72
N ILE A 333 -15.50 2.27 3.54
CA ILE A 333 -14.41 1.49 4.12
C ILE A 333 -13.52 1.00 3.00
N MET A 334 -12.24 1.39 3.04
CA MET A 334 -11.19 0.97 2.13
C MET A 334 -10.19 0.13 2.89
N TYR A 335 -9.77 -1.00 2.33
CA TYR A 335 -8.72 -1.85 2.86
C TYR A 335 -7.63 -2.09 1.83
N THR A 336 -6.36 -1.93 2.22
CA THR A 336 -5.20 -2.16 1.35
C THR A 336 -3.95 -2.56 2.16
N GLY A 337 -2.90 -3.02 1.46
CA GLY A 337 -1.51 -2.98 1.93
C GLY A 337 -0.82 -1.70 1.48
N ASP A 338 0.36 -1.38 2.01
CA ASP A 338 1.15 -0.25 1.51
C ASP A 338 1.96 -0.60 0.24
N GLN A 339 2.21 -1.87 -0.01
CA GLN A 339 2.68 -2.50 -1.25
C GLN A 339 2.33 -3.98 -1.23
N GLY A 340 2.76 -4.73 -2.25
CA GLY A 340 2.73 -6.19 -2.22
C GLY A 340 3.87 -6.75 -1.36
N PHE A 341 3.93 -8.08 -1.28
CA PHE A 341 4.95 -8.79 -0.50
C PHE A 341 5.12 -10.21 -1.03
N MET A 342 6.36 -10.68 -1.16
CA MET A 342 6.67 -12.03 -1.63
C MET A 342 6.64 -13.01 -0.46
N LEU A 343 5.90 -14.09 -0.65
CA LEU A 343 5.70 -15.13 0.34
C LEU A 343 6.33 -16.45 -0.12
N GLY A 344 7.58 -16.38 -0.59
CA GLY A 344 8.35 -17.49 -1.11
C GLY A 344 8.34 -17.62 -2.65
N GLU A 345 7.53 -16.84 -3.34
CA GLU A 345 7.56 -16.78 -4.80
C GLU A 345 8.95 -16.36 -5.28
N HIS A 346 9.43 -16.94 -6.38
CA HIS A 346 10.78 -16.73 -6.92
C HIS A 346 11.93 -17.09 -5.95
N ASP A 347 11.66 -17.86 -4.89
CA ASP A 347 12.56 -18.10 -3.77
C ASP A 347 12.88 -16.83 -2.95
N TYR A 348 12.09 -15.78 -3.09
CA TYR A 348 12.26 -14.53 -2.38
C TYR A 348 11.24 -14.35 -1.27
N ILE A 349 11.65 -13.60 -0.26
CA ILE A 349 10.80 -13.01 0.75
C ILE A 349 10.97 -11.49 0.69
N ASP A 350 10.07 -10.75 1.34
CA ASP A 350 10.11 -9.30 1.36
C ASP A 350 9.48 -8.68 0.09
N LYS A 351 9.82 -7.47 -0.20
CA LYS A 351 9.28 -6.59 -1.26
C LYS A 351 10.42 -6.07 -2.14
N ARG A 352 10.27 -4.96 -2.81
CA ARG A 352 11.30 -4.24 -3.57
C ARG A 352 11.44 -4.64 -5.03
N TRP A 353 10.74 -5.67 -5.48
CA TRP A 353 10.73 -6.13 -6.85
C TRP A 353 9.57 -5.54 -7.65
N MET A 354 9.70 -5.51 -8.96
CA MET A 354 8.57 -5.21 -9.86
C MET A 354 7.74 -6.47 -10.19
N TYR A 355 8.07 -7.63 -9.65
CA TYR A 355 7.24 -8.83 -9.81
C TYR A 355 5.86 -8.65 -9.19
N GLU A 356 4.87 -9.36 -9.74
CA GLU A 356 3.46 -9.17 -9.40
C GLU A 356 3.19 -9.23 -7.90
N GLU A 357 3.82 -10.15 -7.17
CA GLU A 357 3.59 -10.33 -5.73
C GLU A 357 4.09 -9.15 -4.90
N SER A 358 5.16 -8.50 -5.34
CA SER A 358 5.74 -7.34 -4.66
C SER A 358 5.13 -6.02 -5.09
N GLN A 359 4.78 -5.85 -6.37
CA GLN A 359 4.22 -4.61 -6.89
C GLN A 359 2.72 -4.50 -6.66
N ARG A 360 1.97 -5.62 -6.71
CA ARG A 360 0.51 -5.65 -6.62
C ARG A 360 0.04 -5.46 -5.18
N MET A 361 -0.83 -4.49 -4.99
CA MET A 361 -1.49 -4.21 -3.71
C MET A 361 -2.88 -4.85 -3.66
N PRO A 362 -3.35 -5.37 -2.52
CA PRO A 362 -4.77 -5.61 -2.34
C PRO A 362 -5.52 -4.29 -2.27
N PHE A 363 -6.76 -4.24 -2.77
CA PHE A 363 -7.64 -3.09 -2.57
C PHE A 363 -9.11 -3.51 -2.61
N LEU A 364 -9.78 -3.31 -1.50
CA LEU A 364 -11.21 -3.63 -1.33
C LEU A 364 -11.94 -2.39 -0.82
N VAL A 365 -13.15 -2.14 -1.32
CA VAL A 365 -13.96 -0.98 -0.90
C VAL A 365 -15.40 -1.42 -0.64
N ARG A 366 -15.92 -1.04 0.53
CA ARG A 366 -17.34 -1.19 0.88
C ARG A 366 -17.98 0.18 1.03
N TYR A 367 -19.03 0.45 0.27
CA TYR A 367 -19.94 1.56 0.46
C TYR A 367 -21.29 1.25 -0.20
N PRO A 368 -22.27 0.69 0.52
CA PRO A 368 -23.49 0.11 -0.06
C PRO A 368 -24.40 1.12 -0.74
N LYS A 369 -24.22 2.43 -0.47
CA LYS A 369 -25.02 3.48 -1.13
C LYS A 369 -24.73 3.64 -2.62
N THR A 370 -23.49 3.37 -3.07
CA THR A 370 -23.08 3.60 -4.47
C THR A 370 -22.28 2.44 -5.07
N ILE A 371 -21.71 1.56 -4.27
CA ILE A 371 -20.88 0.45 -4.73
C ILE A 371 -21.68 -0.86 -4.68
N LYS A 372 -21.76 -1.53 -5.83
CA LYS A 372 -22.50 -2.79 -5.95
C LYS A 372 -21.76 -3.91 -5.21
N ALA A 373 -22.46 -4.59 -4.31
CA ALA A 373 -21.95 -5.73 -3.55
C ALA A 373 -21.47 -6.87 -4.47
N GLY A 374 -20.34 -7.49 -4.12
CA GLY A 374 -19.74 -8.61 -4.83
C GLY A 374 -19.17 -8.25 -6.22
N SER A 375 -18.98 -6.96 -6.51
CA SER A 375 -18.42 -6.54 -7.78
C SER A 375 -16.89 -6.66 -7.83
N ARG A 376 -16.34 -6.70 -9.05
CA ARG A 376 -14.90 -6.76 -9.32
C ARG A 376 -14.54 -5.83 -10.48
N SER A 377 -13.30 -5.31 -10.47
CA SER A 377 -12.75 -4.57 -11.61
C SER A 377 -11.29 -4.95 -11.82
N ASN A 378 -10.90 -5.09 -13.08
CA ASN A 378 -9.53 -5.32 -13.53
C ASN A 378 -8.86 -4.07 -14.11
N ALA A 379 -9.43 -2.89 -13.88
CA ALA A 379 -8.82 -1.63 -14.26
C ALA A 379 -7.45 -1.46 -13.60
N ILE A 380 -6.50 -0.91 -14.34
CA ILE A 380 -5.18 -0.59 -13.78
C ILE A 380 -5.30 0.65 -12.90
N ILE A 381 -4.96 0.50 -11.64
CA ILE A 381 -4.96 1.57 -10.63
C ILE A 381 -3.57 1.63 -10.02
N ASN A 382 -3.11 2.84 -9.76
CA ASN A 382 -1.83 3.08 -9.12
C ASN A 382 -2.04 3.70 -7.72
N ASN A 383 -1.13 3.52 -6.80
CA ASN A 383 -1.26 4.10 -5.45
C ASN A 383 -1.25 5.65 -5.45
N THR A 384 -0.82 6.31 -6.53
CA THR A 384 -1.01 7.75 -6.73
C THR A 384 -2.47 8.15 -6.96
N ASP A 385 -3.34 7.21 -7.34
CA ASP A 385 -4.77 7.45 -7.60
C ASP A 385 -5.61 7.46 -6.31
N PHE A 386 -5.04 7.02 -5.18
CA PHE A 386 -5.82 6.86 -3.93
C PHE A 386 -6.23 8.21 -3.35
N ALA A 387 -5.30 9.17 -3.22
CA ALA A 387 -5.65 10.51 -2.73
C ALA A 387 -6.70 11.20 -3.62
N PRO A 388 -6.54 11.27 -4.95
CA PRO A 388 -7.58 11.78 -5.84
C PRO A 388 -8.96 11.14 -5.62
N THR A 389 -9.01 9.82 -5.45
CA THR A 389 -10.27 9.10 -5.27
C THR A 389 -10.92 9.40 -3.92
N ILE A 390 -10.14 9.42 -2.83
CA ILE A 390 -10.66 9.76 -1.50
C ILE A 390 -11.18 11.20 -1.46
N ILE A 391 -10.47 12.14 -2.10
CA ILE A 391 -10.89 13.55 -2.22
C ILE A 391 -12.21 13.65 -2.99
N ASP A 392 -12.35 12.94 -4.11
CA ASP A 392 -13.58 12.91 -4.93
C ASP A 392 -14.75 12.28 -4.14
N MET A 393 -14.51 11.18 -3.42
CA MET A 393 -15.52 10.56 -2.57
C MET A 393 -15.93 11.46 -1.39
N ALA A 394 -15.04 12.33 -0.93
CA ALA A 394 -15.36 13.36 0.07
C ALA A 394 -16.11 14.58 -0.51
N GLY A 395 -16.31 14.62 -1.85
CA GLY A 395 -16.98 15.70 -2.57
C GLY A 395 -16.07 16.84 -3.03
N GLY A 396 -14.74 16.62 -3.01
CA GLY A 396 -13.73 17.53 -3.52
C GLY A 396 -13.39 17.27 -4.99
N LYS A 397 -12.44 18.04 -5.51
CA LYS A 397 -11.85 17.83 -6.84
C LYS A 397 -10.38 17.53 -6.71
N THR A 398 -9.87 16.64 -7.55
CA THR A 398 -8.44 16.35 -7.64
C THR A 398 -7.67 17.63 -7.97
N PRO A 399 -6.72 18.05 -7.13
CA PRO A 399 -5.87 19.19 -7.44
C PRO A 399 -4.89 18.91 -8.60
N ASP A 400 -4.56 19.94 -9.38
CA ASP A 400 -3.69 19.82 -10.56
C ASP A 400 -2.24 19.41 -10.22
N TYR A 401 -1.81 19.56 -8.97
CA TYR A 401 -0.48 19.14 -8.54
C TYR A 401 -0.39 17.62 -8.27
N MET A 402 -1.52 16.91 -8.21
CA MET A 402 -1.55 15.45 -8.13
C MET A 402 -1.38 14.83 -9.52
N GLN A 403 -0.62 13.75 -9.61
CA GLN A 403 -0.39 13.02 -10.87
C GLN A 403 -1.38 11.86 -11.07
N GLY A 404 -1.99 11.39 -9.98
CA GLY A 404 -3.01 10.36 -10.02
C GLY A 404 -4.37 10.89 -10.47
N ALA A 405 -5.28 9.98 -10.78
CA ALA A 405 -6.66 10.24 -11.18
C ALA A 405 -7.67 9.53 -10.27
N SER A 406 -8.85 10.12 -10.08
CA SER A 406 -9.92 9.47 -9.32
C SER A 406 -10.47 8.25 -10.07
N PHE A 407 -10.53 7.10 -9.40
CA PHE A 407 -11.20 5.89 -9.87
C PHE A 407 -12.58 5.68 -9.22
N LYS A 408 -13.19 6.71 -8.64
CA LYS A 408 -14.52 6.64 -8.05
C LYS A 408 -15.55 6.06 -9.02
N SER A 409 -15.56 6.49 -10.29
CA SER A 409 -16.48 5.96 -11.30
C SER A 409 -16.29 4.45 -11.52
N ILE A 410 -15.07 3.94 -11.42
CA ILE A 410 -14.79 2.49 -11.51
C ILE A 410 -15.35 1.77 -10.29
N LEU A 411 -15.27 2.35 -9.09
CA LEU A 411 -15.87 1.78 -7.88
C LEU A 411 -17.40 1.68 -8.01
N GLU A 412 -18.03 2.68 -8.59
CA GLU A 412 -19.49 2.79 -8.69
C GLU A 412 -20.07 1.98 -9.85
N THR A 413 -19.34 1.88 -10.98
CA THR A 413 -19.88 1.31 -12.24
C THR A 413 -19.18 0.03 -12.69
N THR A 414 -18.00 -0.29 -12.13
CA THR A 414 -17.06 -1.32 -12.57
C THR A 414 -16.44 -1.08 -13.95
N GLN A 415 -16.81 0.02 -14.62
CA GLN A 415 -16.37 0.34 -15.99
C GLN A 415 -15.23 1.37 -15.97
N GLU A 416 -14.25 1.16 -16.83
CA GLU A 416 -13.18 2.13 -17.06
C GLU A 416 -13.75 3.36 -17.80
N PRO A 417 -13.55 4.58 -17.30
CA PRO A 417 -13.92 5.77 -18.05
C PRO A 417 -13.08 5.91 -19.32
N LYS A 418 -13.63 6.56 -20.33
CA LYS A 418 -12.90 6.81 -21.58
C LYS A 418 -11.56 7.49 -21.30
N GLY A 419 -10.48 6.92 -21.84
CA GLY A 419 -9.11 7.43 -21.65
C GLY A 419 -8.46 7.01 -20.33
N TRP A 420 -9.06 6.07 -19.60
CA TRP A 420 -8.41 5.49 -18.41
C TRP A 420 -7.09 4.83 -18.79
N LYS A 421 -6.10 4.94 -17.89
CA LYS A 421 -4.75 4.39 -18.10
C LYS A 421 -4.80 2.88 -18.37
N GLN A 422 -3.94 2.41 -19.28
CA GLN A 422 -3.80 0.99 -19.63
C GLN A 422 -2.44 0.42 -19.24
N ASP A 423 -1.64 1.22 -18.55
CA ASP A 423 -0.31 0.87 -18.06
C ASP A 423 0.02 1.60 -16.75
N THR A 424 1.05 1.12 -16.07
CA THR A 424 1.60 1.76 -14.87
C THR A 424 3.13 1.72 -14.89
N TYR A 425 3.72 2.78 -14.33
CA TYR A 425 5.16 2.93 -14.14
C TYR A 425 5.56 2.50 -12.74
N TYR A 426 6.73 1.86 -12.63
CA TYR A 426 7.35 1.46 -11.38
C TYR A 426 8.83 1.79 -11.39
N ARG A 427 9.40 2.20 -10.22
CA ARG A 427 10.84 2.31 -10.04
C ARG A 427 11.25 1.99 -8.61
N TYR A 428 12.21 1.07 -8.47
CA TYR A 428 12.95 0.82 -7.25
C TYR A 428 14.32 1.51 -7.32
N TRP A 429 14.58 2.40 -6.34
CA TRP A 429 15.76 3.28 -6.36
C TRP A 429 16.93 2.75 -5.55
N MET A 430 16.67 1.97 -4.49
CA MET A 430 17.64 1.60 -3.46
C MET A 430 18.53 0.43 -3.90
N HIS A 431 19.47 0.71 -4.81
CA HIS A 431 20.36 -0.31 -5.35
C HIS A 431 21.17 -1.01 -4.25
N MET A 432 21.06 -2.34 -4.17
CA MET A 432 21.80 -3.23 -3.25
C MET A 432 21.76 -2.82 -1.77
N ALA A 433 20.73 -2.08 -1.35
CA ALA A 433 20.63 -1.52 -0.01
C ALA A 433 20.08 -2.50 1.03
N HIS A 434 20.40 -2.24 2.30
CA HIS A 434 19.83 -2.89 3.49
C HIS A 434 20.05 -4.40 3.57
N LYS A 435 21.12 -4.93 2.95
CA LYS A 435 21.38 -6.37 2.90
C LYS A 435 20.24 -7.20 2.26
N HIS A 436 19.28 -6.53 1.60
CA HIS A 436 18.35 -7.17 0.68
C HIS A 436 18.98 -7.43 -0.66
N ASN A 437 19.93 -6.56 -1.03
CA ASN A 437 20.73 -6.66 -2.24
C ASN A 437 19.89 -6.75 -3.52
N ASN A 438 18.75 -6.04 -3.54
CA ASN A 438 17.94 -5.91 -4.75
C ASN A 438 18.58 -4.89 -5.70
N PRO A 439 18.81 -5.24 -6.97
CA PRO A 439 19.31 -4.28 -7.95
C PRO A 439 18.24 -3.24 -8.27
N ALA A 440 18.69 -2.00 -8.50
CA ALA A 440 17.82 -0.92 -8.91
C ALA A 440 17.25 -1.17 -10.30
N HIS A 441 15.96 -0.91 -10.48
CA HIS A 441 15.25 -1.16 -11.73
C HIS A 441 14.03 -0.27 -11.88
N PHE A 442 13.56 -0.13 -13.11
CA PHE A 442 12.27 0.46 -13.42
C PHE A 442 11.60 -0.30 -14.56
N GLY A 443 10.31 -0.04 -14.78
CA GLY A 443 9.62 -0.72 -15.85
C GLY A 443 8.19 -0.23 -16.08
N ILE A 444 7.54 -0.93 -17.00
CA ILE A 444 6.14 -0.75 -17.37
C ILE A 444 5.37 -2.06 -17.20
N ARG A 445 4.17 -1.96 -16.65
CA ARG A 445 3.22 -3.05 -16.57
C ARG A 445 1.92 -2.64 -17.26
N THR A 446 1.50 -3.41 -18.25
CA THR A 446 0.19 -3.32 -18.91
C THR A 446 -0.73 -4.43 -18.39
N LYS A 447 -1.97 -4.56 -18.90
CA LYS A 447 -2.84 -5.70 -18.51
C LYS A 447 -2.26 -7.06 -18.91
N ASP A 448 -1.49 -7.10 -19.98
CA ASP A 448 -1.04 -8.35 -20.62
C ASP A 448 0.46 -8.61 -20.45
N TYR A 449 1.26 -7.56 -20.29
CA TYR A 449 2.71 -7.65 -20.37
C TYR A 449 3.41 -6.85 -19.29
N LYS A 450 4.61 -7.29 -18.94
CA LYS A 450 5.53 -6.55 -18.08
C LYS A 450 6.91 -6.46 -18.75
N LEU A 451 7.53 -5.29 -18.70
CA LEU A 451 8.89 -5.06 -19.16
C LEU A 451 9.67 -4.33 -18.05
N ILE A 452 10.78 -4.92 -17.61
CA ILE A 452 11.60 -4.43 -16.51
C ILE A 452 13.02 -4.17 -17.02
N PHE A 453 13.57 -3.02 -16.67
CA PHE A 453 14.96 -2.64 -16.92
C PHE A 453 15.76 -2.56 -15.63
N PHE A 454 16.68 -3.47 -15.44
CA PHE A 454 17.65 -3.46 -14.35
C PHE A 454 18.85 -2.65 -14.80
N TYR A 455 19.01 -1.43 -14.25
CA TYR A 455 20.11 -0.54 -14.62
C TYR A 455 21.34 -0.67 -13.72
N GLY A 456 21.22 -1.41 -12.62
CA GLY A 456 22.35 -1.90 -11.82
C GLY A 456 23.29 -0.84 -11.24
N ARG A 457 22.77 0.36 -10.94
CA ARG A 457 23.54 1.51 -10.40
C ARG A 457 22.77 2.16 -9.26
N ASP A 458 23.51 2.71 -8.30
CA ASP A 458 22.94 3.58 -7.28
C ASP A 458 22.65 4.97 -7.91
N TYR A 459 21.56 5.61 -7.49
CA TYR A 459 21.20 6.97 -7.91
C TYR A 459 22.07 8.03 -7.24
N LEU A 460 22.76 7.69 -6.14
CA LEU A 460 23.64 8.59 -5.42
C LEU A 460 25.06 8.51 -5.99
N VAL A 461 25.56 9.66 -6.40
CA VAL A 461 26.93 9.83 -6.93
C VAL A 461 27.80 10.36 -5.80
N ASN A 462 29.01 9.82 -5.63
CA ASN A 462 30.03 10.28 -4.67
C ASN A 462 29.71 10.05 -3.19
N ARG A 463 30.00 8.85 -2.74
CA ARG A 463 30.13 8.55 -1.31
C ARG A 463 31.43 9.04 -0.68
N ASP A 464 32.46 9.30 -1.49
CA ASP A 464 33.77 9.78 -1.03
C ASP A 464 33.77 11.23 -0.53
N SER A 465 32.70 12.00 -0.75
CA SER A 465 32.63 13.39 -0.32
C SER A 465 32.32 13.56 1.18
N GLY A 466 32.04 12.49 1.92
CA GLY A 466 31.76 12.54 3.36
C GLY A 466 30.45 13.25 3.75
N GLU A 467 29.70 13.80 2.79
CA GLU A 467 28.47 14.56 3.04
C GLU A 467 27.20 13.73 3.04
N GLN A 468 27.22 12.50 2.52
CA GLN A 468 26.06 11.62 2.54
C GLN A 468 26.22 10.50 3.56
N LYS A 469 25.87 10.81 4.78
CA LYS A 469 25.60 9.79 5.79
C LYS A 469 24.30 9.08 5.43
N TRP A 470 24.43 7.90 4.87
CA TRP A 470 23.29 7.02 4.72
C TRP A 470 22.69 6.69 6.09
N ALA A 471 21.45 7.06 6.28
CA ALA A 471 20.69 6.63 7.45
C ALA A 471 20.57 5.10 7.55
N HIS A 472 20.96 4.35 6.51
CA HIS A 472 20.50 2.99 6.33
C HIS A 472 21.56 1.90 6.25
N ASN A 473 22.78 2.17 6.14
CA ASN A 473 23.88 1.23 6.37
C ASN A 473 25.19 1.66 5.70
N PRO A 474 26.26 1.96 6.45
CA PRO A 474 27.60 2.19 5.88
C PRO A 474 28.20 0.94 5.21
N GLU A 475 27.65 -0.24 5.48
CA GLU A 475 28.01 -1.51 4.85
C GLU A 475 27.15 -1.85 3.62
N SER A 476 26.32 -0.91 3.11
CA SER A 476 25.56 -1.17 1.89
C SER A 476 26.54 -1.26 0.71
N MET A 477 26.30 -2.24 -0.15
CA MET A 477 27.15 -2.52 -1.33
C MET A 477 26.91 -1.53 -2.47
N SER A 478 26.86 -0.25 -2.19
CA SER A 478 26.50 0.78 -3.15
C SER A 478 27.54 1.02 -4.25
N ASP A 479 28.80 0.73 -3.95
CA ASP A 479 29.83 0.69 -4.98
C ASP A 479 29.70 -0.57 -5.84
N PHE A 480 28.75 -1.44 -5.48
CA PHE A 480 28.49 -2.67 -6.21
C PHE A 480 27.68 -2.36 -7.47
N VAL A 481 28.26 -2.65 -8.59
CA VAL A 481 27.62 -2.57 -9.90
C VAL A 481 27.07 -3.95 -10.23
N THR A 482 25.77 -4.07 -10.42
CA THR A 482 25.17 -5.32 -10.90
C THR A 482 25.06 -5.33 -12.43
N PRO A 483 24.96 -6.50 -13.06
CA PRO A 483 24.72 -6.60 -14.49
C PRO A 483 23.48 -5.81 -14.92
N VAL A 484 23.56 -5.19 -16.09
CA VAL A 484 22.40 -4.54 -16.74
C VAL A 484 21.66 -5.59 -17.55
N ALA A 485 20.33 -5.61 -17.42
CA ALA A 485 19.50 -6.56 -18.16
C ALA A 485 18.06 -6.08 -18.31
N TRP A 486 17.40 -6.62 -19.32
CA TRP A 486 15.97 -6.51 -19.48
C TRP A 486 15.29 -7.83 -19.12
N GLU A 487 14.07 -7.73 -18.58
CA GLU A 487 13.15 -8.87 -18.40
C GLU A 487 11.81 -8.53 -19.03
N PHE A 488 11.24 -9.49 -19.73
CA PHE A 488 9.91 -9.38 -20.35
C PHE A 488 9.06 -10.61 -20.03
N TYR A 489 7.83 -10.38 -19.61
CA TYR A 489 6.87 -11.41 -19.24
C TYR A 489 5.53 -11.21 -19.94
N ASP A 490 4.99 -12.30 -20.52
CA ASP A 490 3.62 -12.41 -21.03
C ASP A 490 2.71 -12.91 -19.89
N LEU A 491 2.05 -11.98 -19.20
CA LEU A 491 1.29 -12.28 -17.99
C LEU A 491 0.04 -13.15 -18.24
N ASN A 492 -0.42 -13.24 -19.49
CA ASN A 492 -1.51 -14.14 -19.86
C ASN A 492 -1.07 -15.61 -19.94
N LYS A 493 0.18 -15.85 -20.32
CA LYS A 493 0.76 -17.18 -20.43
C LYS A 493 1.56 -17.60 -19.22
N ASP A 494 2.23 -16.63 -18.61
CA ASP A 494 3.09 -16.78 -17.44
C ASP A 494 2.74 -15.77 -16.35
N PRO A 495 1.61 -15.94 -15.66
CA PRO A 495 1.19 -15.03 -14.60
C PRO A 495 2.09 -15.05 -13.35
N ASN A 496 3.00 -15.99 -13.25
CA ASN A 496 3.97 -16.12 -12.17
C ASN A 496 5.38 -15.61 -12.56
N GLU A 497 5.55 -15.04 -13.74
CA GLU A 497 6.80 -14.41 -14.21
C GLU A 497 8.03 -15.33 -14.11
N MET A 498 7.85 -16.60 -14.50
CA MET A 498 8.87 -17.65 -14.38
C MET A 498 9.72 -17.85 -15.63
N ASP A 499 9.37 -17.20 -16.74
CA ASP A 499 10.00 -17.40 -18.03
C ASP A 499 10.26 -16.07 -18.73
N ASN A 500 11.46 -15.53 -18.52
CA ASN A 500 11.88 -14.29 -19.16
C ASN A 500 12.00 -14.48 -20.68
N ARG A 501 11.12 -13.82 -21.43
CA ARG A 501 11.02 -13.89 -22.90
C ARG A 501 11.62 -12.68 -23.61
N TYR A 502 12.52 -11.94 -22.97
CA TYR A 502 13.07 -10.71 -23.56
C TYR A 502 13.79 -10.98 -24.89
N ASP A 503 14.52 -12.07 -25.00
CA ASP A 503 15.29 -12.43 -26.20
C ASP A 503 14.50 -13.29 -27.19
N ASP A 504 13.21 -13.57 -26.94
CA ASP A 504 12.37 -14.35 -27.84
C ASP A 504 11.90 -13.52 -29.04
N PRO A 505 12.31 -13.87 -30.29
CA PRO A 505 11.93 -13.12 -31.48
C PRO A 505 10.41 -12.97 -31.69
N GLN A 506 9.60 -13.85 -31.13
CA GLN A 506 8.14 -13.77 -31.25
C GLN A 506 7.59 -12.52 -30.55
N TYR A 507 8.27 -12.00 -29.52
CA TYR A 507 7.88 -10.81 -28.77
C TYR A 507 8.61 -9.52 -29.18
N ALA A 508 9.54 -9.56 -30.13
CA ALA A 508 10.38 -8.42 -30.50
C ALA A 508 9.58 -7.14 -30.81
N SER A 509 8.47 -7.26 -31.56
CA SER A 509 7.61 -6.11 -31.87
C SER A 509 6.87 -5.56 -30.63
N ILE A 510 6.41 -6.43 -29.73
CA ILE A 510 5.74 -6.05 -28.49
C ILE A 510 6.74 -5.33 -27.57
N ILE A 511 7.94 -5.89 -27.41
CA ILE A 511 9.02 -5.32 -26.59
C ILE A 511 9.41 -3.93 -27.12
N THR A 512 9.55 -3.76 -28.44
CA THR A 512 9.86 -2.44 -29.05
C THR A 512 8.76 -1.41 -28.73
N ASN A 513 7.50 -1.81 -28.83
CA ASN A 513 6.37 -0.94 -28.49
C ASN A 513 6.34 -0.58 -27.01
N LEU A 514 6.61 -1.55 -26.12
CA LEU A 514 6.68 -1.31 -24.67
C LEU A 514 7.85 -0.41 -24.29
N LYS A 515 9.03 -0.55 -24.91
CA LYS A 515 10.16 0.37 -24.71
C LYS A 515 9.81 1.79 -25.12
N SER A 516 9.15 1.95 -26.28
CA SER A 516 8.68 3.26 -26.75
C SER A 516 7.63 3.87 -25.80
N ARG A 517 6.67 3.06 -25.31
CA ARG A 517 5.66 3.50 -24.36
C ARG A 517 6.29 3.84 -23.00
N LEU A 518 7.22 3.01 -22.50
CA LEU A 518 7.95 3.25 -21.26
C LEU A 518 8.70 4.58 -21.28
N LYS A 519 9.34 4.92 -22.41
CA LYS A 519 10.01 6.21 -22.58
C LYS A 519 9.05 7.39 -22.41
N LYS A 520 7.88 7.33 -23.06
CA LYS A 520 6.83 8.35 -22.93
C LYS A 520 6.26 8.40 -21.52
N LEU A 521 6.04 7.22 -20.90
CA LEU A 521 5.50 7.13 -19.54
C LEU A 521 6.43 7.78 -18.53
N ARG A 522 7.75 7.61 -18.67
CA ARG A 522 8.76 8.29 -17.84
C ARG A 522 8.67 9.82 -17.96
N GLU A 523 8.47 10.34 -19.17
CA GLU A 523 8.24 11.78 -19.39
C GLU A 523 6.93 12.25 -18.72
N GLU A 524 5.82 11.49 -18.88
CA GLU A 524 4.52 11.78 -18.29
C GLU A 524 4.58 11.84 -16.75
N VAL A 525 5.32 10.91 -16.12
CA VAL A 525 5.50 10.90 -14.66
C VAL A 525 6.60 11.85 -14.17
N LYS A 526 7.16 12.66 -15.07
CA LYS A 526 8.24 13.65 -14.78
C LYS A 526 9.52 13.01 -14.24
N GLU A 527 9.86 11.84 -14.75
CA GLU A 527 11.13 11.21 -14.41
C GLU A 527 12.23 11.63 -15.38
N ASN A 528 13.37 12.02 -14.82
CA ASN A 528 14.52 12.46 -15.58
C ASN A 528 15.81 12.02 -14.87
N ASP A 529 16.61 11.18 -15.54
CA ASP A 529 17.89 10.70 -15.02
C ASP A 529 19.08 11.59 -15.37
N ALA A 530 18.90 12.71 -16.06
CA ALA A 530 20.00 13.62 -16.39
C ALA A 530 20.76 14.16 -15.16
N GLN A 531 20.11 14.18 -14.00
CA GLN A 531 20.75 14.50 -12.72
C GLN A 531 21.60 13.34 -12.14
N TYR A 532 21.52 12.14 -12.75
CA TYR A 532 22.25 10.93 -12.36
C TYR A 532 23.08 10.41 -13.55
N PRO A 533 24.24 11.02 -13.87
CA PRO A 533 24.99 10.74 -15.09
C PRO A 533 25.32 9.26 -15.28
N GLN A 534 25.65 8.55 -14.19
CA GLN A 534 25.98 7.12 -14.21
C GLN A 534 24.78 6.24 -14.59
N ILE A 535 23.55 6.66 -14.27
CA ILE A 535 22.33 5.96 -14.66
C ILE A 535 21.97 6.33 -16.11
N GLN A 536 22.05 7.63 -16.45
CA GLN A 536 21.77 8.09 -17.80
C GLN A 536 22.70 7.41 -18.83
N GLN A 537 23.99 7.27 -18.52
CA GLN A 537 24.93 6.55 -19.38
C GLN A 537 24.48 5.09 -19.63
N VAL A 538 24.10 4.37 -18.57
CA VAL A 538 23.62 2.97 -18.71
C VAL A 538 22.36 2.91 -19.57
N ILE A 539 21.44 3.85 -19.40
CA ILE A 539 20.23 3.92 -20.19
C ILE A 539 20.57 4.15 -21.68
N ASP A 540 21.43 5.10 -21.98
CA ASP A 540 21.83 5.44 -23.34
C ASP A 540 22.53 4.25 -24.05
N GLU A 541 23.37 3.50 -23.32
CA GLU A 541 24.10 2.34 -23.85
C GLU A 541 23.24 1.08 -24.00
N SER A 542 22.22 0.90 -23.16
CA SER A 542 21.50 -0.39 -23.01
C SER A 542 20.01 -0.32 -23.32
N TRP A 543 19.50 0.81 -23.82
CA TRP A 543 18.08 0.94 -24.12
C TRP A 543 17.64 0.13 -25.34
N ASN A 544 18.48 0.04 -26.36
CA ASN A 544 18.17 -0.58 -27.66
C ASN A 544 18.36 -2.10 -27.66
#